data_a71f6ddcde397d16d61b49d2e1a6d061
#
_entry.id   a71f6ddcde397d16d61b49d2e1a6d061
#
_cell.length_a   1.000
_cell.length_b   1.000
_cell.length_c   1.000
_cell.angle_alpha   90.00
_cell.angle_beta   90.00
_cell.angle_gamma   90.00
#
_symmetry.space_group_name_H-M   'P 1'
#
loop_
_entity.id
_entity.type
_entity.pdbx_description
1 polymer ?
#
loop_
_entity_poly.entity_id
_entity_poly.type
_entity_poly.pdbx_seq_one_letter_code
_entity_poly.pdbx_strand_id
1 'polypeptide(L)'
;MGSTGRDAEVTRGDFPDGFVFGVATSAYQIEGARREGGKGDNIWDVFTENKERILDGSSGEVAVDHYHRYKEDIELMASLGFRAYRFSISWPRIFPDGLGKNVNEQGVAFYNDLINFMIEKGIEPYATLYHWDLPHNLQQTVGGWLSDKIVEYFALYAEACFANFGDRVKHWITINEPLQTAVNGYGIGHFAPGGCEGETARCYLAAHYQILAHAAAVDVYRRKFKAVQGGEVGLVVDCEWAEPFSEKTEDQVAAERRLDFQLGWYLDPIYFGDYPESMRQRLGDDLPTFSEKDKEFIRNKIDFVGINHYTSRFIAHHQDPEDIYFYRVQQVERIDCFLGVKHCKFVGPCGNTSIIAVWLVLLRSPLCYSK
;
A
#
# COMPACT_ATOMS: atom_id res chain seq x y z
N MET A 1 30.88 36.16 13.47
CA MET A 1 31.01 35.56 12.15
C MET A 1 31.01 34.09 12.36
N GLY A 2 29.84 33.45 12.32
CA GLY A 2 29.67 32.03 12.50
C GLY A 2 29.66 31.39 11.13
N SER A 3 30.49 30.35 10.91
CA SER A 3 30.55 29.56 9.69
C SER A 3 29.17 28.89 9.47
N THR A 4 28.52 29.25 8.41
CA THR A 4 27.39 28.45 7.87
C THR A 4 27.98 27.14 7.45
N GLY A 5 27.83 26.11 8.30
CA GLY A 5 28.07 24.74 7.89
C GLY A 5 27.20 24.48 6.67
N ARG A 6 27.81 24.22 5.51
CA ARG A 6 27.10 23.62 4.37
C ARG A 6 26.62 22.28 4.89
N ASP A 7 25.31 22.07 4.86
CA ASP A 7 24.76 20.74 5.03
C ASP A 7 25.52 19.82 4.06
N ALA A 8 26.14 18.77 4.58
CA ALA A 8 26.88 17.84 3.74
C ALA A 8 25.91 17.26 2.71
N GLU A 9 26.22 17.41 1.44
CA GLU A 9 25.42 16.87 0.36
C GLU A 9 25.40 15.34 0.49
N VAL A 10 24.20 14.76 0.64
CA VAL A 10 24.03 13.32 0.73
C VAL A 10 24.30 12.71 -0.65
N THR A 11 25.24 11.78 -0.69
CA THR A 11 25.67 11.10 -1.89
C THR A 11 25.31 9.62 -1.85
N ARG A 12 25.38 8.92 -2.97
CA ARG A 12 25.16 7.48 -3.04
C ARG A 12 26.14 6.69 -2.15
N GLY A 13 27.34 7.20 -1.92
CA GLY A 13 28.35 6.59 -1.04
C GLY A 13 28.01 6.61 0.44
N ASP A 14 26.99 7.39 0.85
CA ASP A 14 26.54 7.46 2.24
C ASP A 14 25.56 6.33 2.60
N PHE A 15 25.16 5.52 1.61
CA PHE A 15 24.27 4.37 1.81
C PHE A 15 25.07 3.06 1.86
N PRO A 16 24.55 2.04 2.59
CA PRO A 16 25.21 0.73 2.69
C PRO A 16 25.42 0.08 1.31
N ASP A 17 26.44 -0.76 1.21
CA ASP A 17 26.65 -1.61 0.05
C ASP A 17 25.39 -2.47 -0.20
N GLY A 18 24.96 -2.54 -1.47
CA GLY A 18 23.75 -3.26 -1.85
C GLY A 18 22.44 -2.48 -1.65
N PHE A 19 22.50 -1.21 -1.22
CA PHE A 19 21.30 -0.36 -1.19
C PHE A 19 20.79 -0.11 -2.62
N VAL A 20 19.50 -0.40 -2.85
CA VAL A 20 18.86 -0.31 -4.17
C VAL A 20 18.08 0.99 -4.29
N PHE A 21 18.43 1.82 -5.26
CA PHE A 21 17.66 3.02 -5.63
C PHE A 21 16.72 2.68 -6.76
N GLY A 22 15.45 3.01 -6.60
CA GLY A 22 14.40 2.73 -7.58
C GLY A 22 13.33 3.80 -7.64
N VAL A 23 12.38 3.58 -8.52
CA VAL A 23 11.18 4.40 -8.68
C VAL A 23 9.95 3.52 -8.56
N ALA A 24 8.80 4.13 -8.29
CA ALA A 24 7.54 3.41 -8.12
C ALA A 24 6.38 4.10 -8.84
N THR A 25 5.47 3.29 -9.37
CA THR A 25 4.20 3.71 -9.96
C THR A 25 3.08 2.74 -9.59
N SER A 26 1.84 3.06 -10.00
CA SER A 26 0.74 2.11 -9.97
C SER A 26 -0.05 2.09 -11.28
N ALA A 27 -0.66 0.96 -11.59
CA ALA A 27 -1.37 0.72 -12.84
C ALA A 27 -2.42 1.80 -13.12
N TYR A 28 -3.33 2.06 -12.18
CA TYR A 28 -4.39 3.06 -12.38
C TYR A 28 -3.84 4.48 -12.59
N GLN A 29 -2.74 4.82 -11.93
CA GLN A 29 -2.16 6.17 -12.00
C GLN A 29 -1.49 6.47 -13.34
N ILE A 30 -0.98 5.45 -14.05
CA ILE A 30 -0.13 5.70 -15.22
C ILE A 30 -0.56 4.98 -16.50
N GLU A 31 -1.17 3.78 -16.44
CA GLU A 31 -1.36 2.95 -17.63
C GLU A 31 -2.31 3.57 -18.66
N GLY A 32 -3.45 4.08 -18.22
CA GLY A 32 -4.52 4.42 -19.13
C GLY A 32 -5.13 3.17 -19.79
N ALA A 33 -5.50 3.28 -21.06
CA ALA A 33 -6.00 2.17 -21.88
C ALA A 33 -7.14 1.37 -21.19
N ARG A 34 -8.10 2.10 -20.56
CA ARG A 34 -9.20 1.52 -19.76
C ARG A 34 -9.95 0.42 -20.51
N ARG A 35 -10.16 0.57 -21.81
CA ARG A 35 -10.99 -0.34 -22.63
C ARG A 35 -10.17 -1.16 -23.64
N GLU A 36 -8.85 -1.21 -23.46
CA GLU A 36 -7.98 -1.89 -24.39
C GLU A 36 -7.39 -3.17 -23.79
N GLY A 37 -6.91 -4.07 -24.64
CA GLY A 37 -6.29 -5.32 -24.22
C GLY A 37 -7.21 -6.22 -23.39
N GLY A 38 -8.54 -6.13 -23.57
CA GLY A 38 -9.50 -6.94 -22.85
C GLY A 38 -9.64 -6.63 -21.36
N LYS A 39 -9.13 -5.48 -20.88
CA LYS A 39 -9.23 -5.05 -19.47
C LYS A 39 -10.69 -4.84 -19.06
N GLY A 40 -11.06 -5.36 -17.88
CA GLY A 40 -12.31 -5.03 -17.21
C GLY A 40 -12.24 -3.71 -16.44
N ASP A 41 -13.40 -3.15 -16.08
CA ASP A 41 -13.45 -1.96 -15.24
C ASP A 41 -13.02 -2.27 -13.79
N ASN A 42 -12.25 -1.37 -13.19
CA ASN A 42 -11.99 -1.36 -11.76
C ASN A 42 -12.88 -0.35 -11.01
N ILE A 43 -12.81 -0.37 -9.69
CA ILE A 43 -13.63 0.53 -8.85
C ILE A 43 -13.33 2.01 -9.11
N TRP A 44 -12.08 2.39 -9.44
CA TRP A 44 -11.72 3.76 -9.76
C TRP A 44 -12.24 4.21 -11.13
N ASP A 45 -12.27 3.30 -12.11
CA ASP A 45 -12.85 3.60 -13.43
C ASP A 45 -14.30 4.07 -13.30
N VAL A 46 -15.07 3.41 -12.43
CA VAL A 46 -16.48 3.74 -12.18
C VAL A 46 -16.62 4.93 -11.22
N PHE A 47 -15.80 5.01 -10.19
CA PHE A 47 -15.81 6.10 -9.22
C PHE A 47 -15.61 7.47 -9.88
N THR A 48 -14.70 7.56 -10.84
CA THR A 48 -14.37 8.82 -11.55
C THR A 48 -15.37 9.18 -12.68
N GLU A 49 -16.32 8.32 -12.99
CA GLU A 49 -17.45 8.67 -13.88
C GLU A 49 -18.33 9.77 -13.26
N ASN A 50 -18.47 9.77 -11.94
CA ASN A 50 -19.07 10.91 -11.24
C ASN A 50 -18.02 12.03 -11.11
N LYS A 51 -18.18 13.06 -11.96
CA LYS A 51 -17.25 14.18 -12.05
C LYS A 51 -17.13 15.03 -10.78
N GLU A 52 -18.09 14.92 -9.86
CA GLU A 52 -18.05 15.61 -8.56
C GLU A 52 -17.08 14.95 -7.57
N ARG A 53 -16.67 13.72 -7.82
CA ARG A 53 -15.74 12.96 -6.97
C ARG A 53 -14.27 13.40 -7.12
N ILE A 54 -13.92 13.97 -8.26
CA ILE A 54 -12.56 14.44 -8.57
C ILE A 54 -12.60 15.94 -8.84
N LEU A 55 -11.80 16.70 -8.12
CA LEU A 55 -11.85 18.17 -8.10
C LEU A 55 -11.81 18.82 -9.50
N ASP A 56 -10.96 18.31 -10.38
CA ASP A 56 -10.80 18.76 -11.75
C ASP A 56 -11.57 17.90 -12.79
N GLY A 57 -12.33 16.89 -12.32
CA GLY A 57 -13.06 15.95 -13.15
C GLY A 57 -12.18 15.01 -13.98
N SER A 58 -10.89 14.89 -13.66
CA SER A 58 -9.98 13.96 -14.34
C SER A 58 -10.29 12.50 -14.04
N SER A 59 -9.71 11.59 -14.81
CA SER A 59 -9.85 10.14 -14.64
C SER A 59 -8.57 9.42 -15.08
N GLY A 60 -8.44 8.14 -14.71
CA GLY A 60 -7.33 7.28 -15.15
C GLY A 60 -7.50 6.70 -16.56
N GLU A 61 -8.48 7.17 -17.38
CA GLU A 61 -8.79 6.58 -18.69
C GLU A 61 -7.64 6.64 -19.68
N VAL A 62 -6.88 7.74 -19.67
CA VAL A 62 -5.67 7.93 -20.46
C VAL A 62 -4.43 7.98 -19.56
N ALA A 63 -4.53 8.61 -18.40
CA ALA A 63 -3.43 8.84 -17.46
C ALA A 63 -2.20 9.45 -18.15
N VAL A 64 -1.04 8.79 -18.10
CA VAL A 64 0.15 9.17 -18.88
C VAL A 64 0.41 8.23 -20.06
N ASP A 65 -0.56 7.39 -20.38
CA ASP A 65 -0.54 6.46 -21.52
C ASP A 65 0.62 5.43 -21.46
N HIS A 66 1.00 5.03 -20.25
CA HIS A 66 2.10 4.08 -20.04
C HIS A 66 1.87 2.73 -20.76
N TYR A 67 0.59 2.31 -20.91
CA TYR A 67 0.25 1.08 -21.63
C TYR A 67 0.86 1.04 -23.02
N HIS A 68 0.90 2.17 -23.74
CA HIS A 68 1.52 2.26 -25.06
C HIS A 68 2.97 2.76 -25.00
N ARG A 69 3.35 3.53 -23.96
CA ARG A 69 4.63 4.23 -23.87
C ARG A 69 5.62 3.63 -22.88
N TYR A 70 5.34 2.46 -22.33
CA TYR A 70 6.18 1.85 -21.28
C TYR A 70 7.67 1.74 -21.65
N LYS A 71 7.99 1.58 -22.94
CA LYS A 71 9.39 1.50 -23.40
C LYS A 71 10.13 2.82 -23.21
N GLU A 72 9.49 3.93 -23.57
CA GLU A 72 10.03 5.29 -23.38
C GLU A 72 10.26 5.56 -21.90
N ASP A 73 9.28 5.21 -21.05
CA ASP A 73 9.36 5.43 -19.62
C ASP A 73 10.48 4.60 -18.97
N ILE A 74 10.63 3.34 -19.35
CA ILE A 74 11.71 2.47 -18.85
C ILE A 74 13.09 2.95 -19.36
N GLU A 75 13.21 3.41 -20.60
CA GLU A 75 14.43 4.00 -21.12
C GLU A 75 14.82 5.26 -20.34
N LEU A 76 13.85 6.10 -19.99
CA LEU A 76 14.07 7.26 -19.15
C LEU A 76 14.60 6.85 -17.76
N MET A 77 13.96 5.85 -17.10
CA MET A 77 14.41 5.33 -15.81
C MET A 77 15.86 4.81 -15.87
N ALA A 78 16.18 4.04 -16.91
CA ALA A 78 17.51 3.50 -17.12
C ALA A 78 18.54 4.62 -17.34
N SER A 79 18.20 5.64 -18.11
CA SER A 79 19.06 6.81 -18.38
C SER A 79 19.39 7.61 -17.12
N LEU A 80 18.46 7.66 -16.16
CA LEU A 80 18.62 8.30 -14.87
C LEU A 80 19.39 7.41 -13.85
N GLY A 81 19.75 6.18 -14.25
CA GLY A 81 20.54 5.28 -13.42
C GLY A 81 19.79 4.51 -12.37
N PHE A 82 18.44 4.46 -12.42
CA PHE A 82 17.66 3.62 -11.53
C PHE A 82 17.87 2.14 -11.86
N ARG A 83 17.92 1.31 -10.81
CA ARG A 83 18.18 -0.14 -10.92
C ARG A 83 17.00 -0.99 -10.48
N ALA A 84 15.96 -0.39 -9.94
CA ALA A 84 14.73 -1.08 -9.57
C ALA A 84 13.52 -0.23 -9.97
N TYR A 85 12.47 -0.91 -10.40
CA TYR A 85 11.19 -0.29 -10.68
C TYR A 85 10.07 -1.10 -10.04
N ARG A 86 9.35 -0.46 -9.12
CA ARG A 86 8.13 -0.99 -8.53
C ARG A 86 6.94 -0.53 -9.37
N PHE A 87 6.21 -1.47 -9.93
CA PHE A 87 4.97 -1.24 -10.67
C PHE A 87 3.85 -2.07 -10.07
N SER A 88 2.60 -1.77 -10.36
CA SER A 88 1.50 -2.66 -9.99
C SER A 88 0.91 -3.34 -11.21
N ILE A 89 0.41 -4.55 -11.00
CA ILE A 89 -0.33 -5.33 -12.00
C ILE A 89 -1.81 -5.03 -11.79
N SER A 90 -2.50 -4.57 -12.84
CA SER A 90 -3.92 -4.31 -12.76
C SER A 90 -4.71 -5.62 -12.71
N TRP A 91 -5.38 -5.87 -11.58
CA TRP A 91 -6.18 -7.10 -11.40
C TRP A 91 -7.19 -7.30 -12.53
N PRO A 92 -8.04 -6.28 -12.92
CA PRO A 92 -8.97 -6.47 -14.02
C PRO A 92 -8.32 -6.56 -15.41
N ARG A 93 -7.00 -6.33 -15.54
CA ARG A 93 -6.27 -6.61 -16.77
C ARG A 93 -5.89 -8.09 -16.88
N ILE A 94 -5.69 -8.76 -15.74
CA ILE A 94 -5.41 -10.21 -15.69
C ILE A 94 -6.71 -11.03 -15.66
N PHE A 95 -7.67 -10.63 -14.81
CA PHE A 95 -9.00 -11.22 -14.72
C PHE A 95 -10.05 -10.13 -14.89
N PRO A 96 -10.60 -9.92 -16.10
CA PRO A 96 -11.54 -8.82 -16.38
C PRO A 96 -12.78 -8.82 -15.48
N ASP A 97 -13.26 -10.00 -15.08
CA ASP A 97 -14.38 -10.15 -14.15
C ASP A 97 -13.93 -10.30 -12.67
N GLY A 98 -12.64 -10.42 -12.42
CA GLY A 98 -12.04 -10.65 -11.12
C GLY A 98 -12.19 -12.07 -10.54
N LEU A 99 -12.95 -12.95 -11.19
CA LEU A 99 -13.37 -14.24 -10.63
C LEU A 99 -12.32 -15.36 -10.74
N GLY A 100 -11.20 -15.12 -11.41
CA GLY A 100 -10.10 -16.07 -11.48
C GLY A 100 -10.33 -17.27 -12.42
N LYS A 101 -11.36 -17.21 -13.29
CA LYS A 101 -11.70 -18.34 -14.17
C LYS A 101 -11.04 -18.26 -15.55
N ASN A 102 -10.96 -17.06 -16.10
CA ASN A 102 -10.48 -16.83 -17.45
C ASN A 102 -9.37 -15.77 -17.43
N VAL A 103 -8.15 -16.22 -17.57
CA VAL A 103 -6.98 -15.31 -17.69
C VAL A 103 -7.08 -14.55 -19.01
N ASN A 104 -6.90 -13.25 -18.95
CA ASN A 104 -6.81 -12.40 -20.13
C ASN A 104 -5.39 -12.44 -20.71
N GLU A 105 -5.21 -13.21 -21.77
CA GLU A 105 -3.92 -13.40 -22.42
C GLU A 105 -3.29 -12.10 -22.92
N GLN A 106 -4.09 -11.10 -23.34
CA GLN A 106 -3.56 -9.79 -23.76
C GLN A 106 -2.97 -9.01 -22.59
N GLY A 107 -3.62 -9.08 -21.41
CA GLY A 107 -3.08 -8.48 -20.20
C GLY A 107 -1.80 -9.16 -19.73
N VAL A 108 -1.75 -10.49 -19.80
CA VAL A 108 -0.53 -11.27 -19.51
C VAL A 108 0.59 -10.92 -20.48
N ALA A 109 0.30 -10.80 -21.78
CA ALA A 109 1.29 -10.43 -22.79
C ALA A 109 1.87 -9.03 -22.51
N PHE A 110 1.05 -8.05 -22.19
CA PHE A 110 1.49 -6.70 -21.84
C PHE A 110 2.50 -6.70 -20.67
N TYR A 111 2.17 -7.36 -19.56
CA TYR A 111 3.10 -7.40 -18.41
C TYR A 111 4.33 -8.26 -18.68
N ASN A 112 4.25 -9.28 -19.52
CA ASN A 112 5.42 -10.02 -19.96
C ASN A 112 6.38 -9.12 -20.74
N ASP A 113 5.86 -8.33 -21.69
CA ASP A 113 6.66 -7.40 -22.48
C ASP A 113 7.28 -6.31 -21.61
N LEU A 114 6.51 -5.73 -20.67
CA LEU A 114 6.98 -4.76 -19.70
C LEU A 114 8.14 -5.31 -18.86
N ILE A 115 7.96 -6.49 -18.25
CA ILE A 115 8.97 -7.12 -17.39
C ILE A 115 10.22 -7.49 -18.18
N ASN A 116 10.06 -8.05 -19.37
CA ASN A 116 11.18 -8.41 -20.23
C ASN A 116 12.02 -7.17 -20.60
N PHE A 117 11.34 -6.07 -20.93
CA PHE A 117 12.03 -4.84 -21.31
C PHE A 117 12.75 -4.19 -20.13
N MET A 118 12.18 -4.24 -18.91
CA MET A 118 12.86 -3.80 -17.68
C MET A 118 14.16 -4.58 -17.49
N ILE A 119 14.11 -5.91 -17.58
CA ILE A 119 15.28 -6.77 -17.40
C ILE A 119 16.33 -6.50 -18.50
N GLU A 120 15.91 -6.32 -19.76
CA GLU A 120 16.80 -5.93 -20.86
C GLU A 120 17.57 -4.64 -20.54
N LYS A 121 16.92 -3.65 -19.91
CA LYS A 121 17.53 -2.38 -19.50
C LYS A 121 18.29 -2.46 -18.16
N GLY A 122 18.37 -3.64 -17.54
CA GLY A 122 19.07 -3.85 -16.26
C GLY A 122 18.33 -3.26 -15.05
N ILE A 123 17.01 -3.17 -15.14
CA ILE A 123 16.12 -2.72 -14.08
C ILE A 123 15.43 -3.93 -13.46
N GLU A 124 15.55 -4.10 -12.14
CA GLU A 124 14.93 -5.18 -11.38
C GLU A 124 13.44 -4.90 -11.14
N PRO A 125 12.53 -5.84 -11.50
CA PRO A 125 11.10 -5.67 -11.31
C PRO A 125 10.66 -5.97 -9.88
N TYR A 126 9.91 -5.05 -9.28
CA TYR A 126 9.16 -5.20 -8.04
C TYR A 126 7.68 -5.12 -8.35
N ALA A 127 6.94 -6.21 -8.23
CA ALA A 127 5.54 -6.25 -8.64
C ALA A 127 4.58 -6.16 -7.46
N THR A 128 3.69 -5.17 -7.49
CA THR A 128 2.58 -5.02 -6.57
C THR A 128 1.32 -5.65 -7.17
N LEU A 129 0.69 -6.59 -6.47
CA LEU A 129 -0.51 -7.27 -6.94
C LEU A 129 -1.76 -6.40 -6.84
N TYR A 130 -1.90 -5.63 -5.77
CA TYR A 130 -3.06 -4.76 -5.56
C TYR A 130 -2.64 -3.35 -5.16
N HIS A 131 -2.99 -2.38 -6.02
CA HIS A 131 -2.79 -0.96 -5.75
C HIS A 131 -4.10 -0.20 -6.01
N TRP A 132 -5.16 -0.58 -5.22
CA TRP A 132 -6.47 0.04 -5.11
C TRP A 132 -7.43 -0.19 -6.29
N ASP A 133 -7.04 -0.93 -7.30
CA ASP A 133 -7.78 -1.16 -8.54
C ASP A 133 -8.57 -2.48 -8.56
N LEU A 134 -9.38 -2.69 -7.52
CA LEU A 134 -10.26 -3.85 -7.41
C LEU A 134 -11.18 -3.96 -8.64
N PRO A 135 -11.33 -5.14 -9.27
CA PRO A 135 -12.32 -5.35 -10.32
C PRO A 135 -13.72 -4.93 -9.86
N HIS A 136 -14.35 -4.03 -10.63
CA HIS A 136 -15.66 -3.47 -10.27
C HIS A 136 -16.72 -4.56 -10.10
N ASN A 137 -16.67 -5.62 -10.90
CA ASN A 137 -17.56 -6.75 -10.76
C ASN A 137 -17.48 -7.43 -9.38
N LEU A 138 -16.28 -7.55 -8.78
CA LEU A 138 -16.15 -8.09 -7.41
C LEU A 138 -16.77 -7.15 -6.37
N GLN A 139 -16.67 -5.83 -6.57
CA GLN A 139 -17.35 -4.88 -5.70
C GLN A 139 -18.87 -5.04 -5.77
N GLN A 140 -19.42 -5.19 -6.98
CA GLN A 140 -20.86 -5.32 -7.19
C GLN A 140 -21.45 -6.65 -6.73
N THR A 141 -20.75 -7.76 -7.01
CA THR A 141 -21.33 -9.11 -6.86
C THR A 141 -21.04 -9.74 -5.50
N VAL A 142 -19.92 -9.38 -4.88
CA VAL A 142 -19.51 -9.97 -3.59
C VAL A 142 -19.30 -8.94 -2.48
N GLY A 143 -19.35 -7.63 -2.78
CA GLY A 143 -19.13 -6.57 -1.79
C GLY A 143 -17.66 -6.16 -1.62
N GLY A 144 -16.78 -6.60 -2.54
CA GLY A 144 -15.35 -6.25 -2.50
C GLY A 144 -14.68 -6.68 -1.22
N TRP A 145 -13.90 -5.78 -0.60
CA TRP A 145 -13.17 -6.06 0.65
C TRP A 145 -14.06 -6.23 1.90
N LEU A 146 -15.39 -6.11 1.78
CA LEU A 146 -16.32 -6.38 2.90
C LEU A 146 -16.79 -7.85 2.93
N SER A 147 -16.31 -8.71 2.06
CA SER A 147 -16.68 -10.12 1.98
C SER A 147 -15.47 -11.04 2.16
N ASP A 148 -15.66 -12.12 2.89
CA ASP A 148 -14.68 -13.20 3.05
C ASP A 148 -14.29 -13.85 1.72
N LYS A 149 -15.20 -13.86 0.75
CA LYS A 149 -14.95 -14.43 -0.59
C LYS A 149 -13.81 -13.74 -1.34
N ILE A 150 -13.53 -12.47 -1.02
CA ILE A 150 -12.43 -11.75 -1.67
C ILE A 150 -11.08 -12.40 -1.43
N VAL A 151 -10.92 -13.08 -0.30
CA VAL A 151 -9.68 -13.78 0.07
C VAL A 151 -9.35 -14.86 -0.96
N GLU A 152 -10.35 -15.65 -1.37
CA GLU A 152 -10.17 -16.69 -2.38
C GLU A 152 -9.88 -16.07 -3.77
N TYR A 153 -10.65 -15.07 -4.18
CA TYR A 153 -10.43 -14.41 -5.48
C TYR A 153 -9.06 -13.73 -5.57
N PHE A 154 -8.61 -13.11 -4.49
CA PHE A 154 -7.28 -12.51 -4.45
C PHE A 154 -6.18 -13.59 -4.52
N ALA A 155 -6.35 -14.71 -3.83
CA ALA A 155 -5.40 -15.83 -3.90
C ALA A 155 -5.30 -16.43 -5.31
N LEU A 156 -6.43 -16.57 -6.02
CA LEU A 156 -6.45 -17.03 -7.43
C LEU A 156 -5.74 -16.03 -8.36
N TYR A 157 -5.97 -14.75 -8.15
CA TYR A 157 -5.29 -13.69 -8.90
C TYR A 157 -3.77 -13.70 -8.65
N ALA A 158 -3.36 -13.76 -7.39
CA ALA A 158 -1.96 -13.87 -7.02
C ALA A 158 -1.29 -15.09 -7.65
N GLU A 159 -1.96 -16.26 -7.61
CA GLU A 159 -1.49 -17.49 -8.23
C GLU A 159 -1.24 -17.30 -9.73
N ALA A 160 -2.19 -16.68 -10.44
CA ALA A 160 -2.02 -16.42 -11.87
C ALA A 160 -0.84 -15.50 -12.15
N CYS A 161 -0.62 -14.45 -11.35
CA CYS A 161 0.52 -13.57 -11.47
C CYS A 161 1.86 -14.30 -11.20
N PHE A 162 1.92 -15.09 -10.14
CA PHE A 162 3.12 -15.89 -9.83
C PHE A 162 3.45 -16.91 -10.92
N ALA A 163 2.43 -17.54 -11.50
CA ALA A 163 2.61 -18.51 -12.56
C ALA A 163 3.15 -17.88 -13.86
N ASN A 164 2.69 -16.67 -14.20
CA ASN A 164 3.04 -16.02 -15.47
C ASN A 164 4.31 -15.16 -15.42
N PHE A 165 4.71 -14.67 -14.22
CA PHE A 165 5.78 -13.68 -14.11
C PHE A 165 6.87 -14.04 -13.08
N GLY A 166 6.65 -15.03 -12.21
CA GLY A 166 7.52 -15.32 -11.08
C GLY A 166 8.85 -16.00 -11.44
N ASP A 167 9.01 -16.43 -12.68
CA ASP A 167 10.31 -16.84 -13.22
C ASP A 167 11.28 -15.66 -13.26
N ARG A 168 10.79 -14.42 -13.46
CA ARG A 168 11.54 -13.16 -13.62
C ARG A 168 11.35 -12.20 -12.44
N VAL A 169 10.15 -12.07 -11.90
CA VAL A 169 9.88 -11.22 -10.73
C VAL A 169 10.25 -11.96 -9.45
N LYS A 170 11.14 -11.35 -8.65
CA LYS A 170 11.62 -11.92 -7.38
C LYS A 170 11.11 -11.19 -6.16
N HIS A 171 10.57 -9.99 -6.32
CA HIS A 171 10.06 -9.16 -5.23
C HIS A 171 8.57 -8.86 -5.46
N TRP A 172 7.74 -9.52 -4.66
CA TRP A 172 6.29 -9.42 -4.74
C TRP A 172 5.73 -8.62 -3.58
N ILE A 173 4.86 -7.68 -3.85
CA ILE A 173 4.10 -6.93 -2.87
C ILE A 173 2.62 -7.31 -3.06
N THR A 174 1.99 -7.84 -2.03
CA THR A 174 0.60 -8.27 -2.15
C THR A 174 -0.35 -7.09 -2.26
N ILE A 175 -0.28 -6.18 -1.31
CA ILE A 175 -1.18 -5.03 -1.19
C ILE A 175 -0.36 -3.78 -0.89
N ASN A 176 -0.69 -2.68 -1.58
CA ASN A 176 -0.15 -1.36 -1.28
C ASN A 176 -1.12 -0.58 -0.41
N GLU A 177 -0.62 -0.06 0.72
CA GLU A 177 -1.33 0.87 1.61
C GLU A 177 -2.76 0.41 1.93
N PRO A 178 -2.93 -0.76 2.55
CA PRO A 178 -4.26 -1.29 2.84
C PRO A 178 -5.09 -0.35 3.73
N LEU A 179 -4.47 0.48 4.57
CA LEU A 179 -5.13 1.51 5.38
C LEU A 179 -5.91 2.48 4.49
N GLN A 180 -5.32 2.93 3.38
CA GLN A 180 -5.97 3.88 2.48
C GLN A 180 -7.23 3.28 1.84
N THR A 181 -7.14 2.03 1.40
CA THR A 181 -8.32 1.30 0.91
C THR A 181 -9.38 1.18 2.01
N ALA A 182 -9.00 0.76 3.20
CA ALA A 182 -9.93 0.53 4.31
C ALA A 182 -10.58 1.83 4.77
N VAL A 183 -9.80 2.84 5.15
CA VAL A 183 -10.30 4.09 5.74
C VAL A 183 -10.90 5.01 4.67
N ASN A 184 -10.11 5.37 3.65
CA ASN A 184 -10.55 6.35 2.65
C ASN A 184 -11.51 5.74 1.62
N GLY A 185 -11.39 4.45 1.33
CA GLY A 185 -12.29 3.73 0.42
C GLY A 185 -13.58 3.29 1.07
N TYR A 186 -13.51 2.39 2.06
CA TYR A 186 -14.69 1.75 2.67
C TYR A 186 -15.23 2.46 3.91
N GLY A 187 -14.44 3.27 4.58
CA GLY A 187 -14.86 4.05 5.73
C GLY A 187 -15.45 5.40 5.34
N ILE A 188 -14.62 6.32 4.87
CA ILE A 188 -15.01 7.74 4.61
C ILE A 188 -15.65 7.90 3.22
N GLY A 189 -15.18 7.14 2.22
CA GLY A 189 -15.68 7.24 0.86
C GLY A 189 -15.05 8.35 0.01
N HIS A 190 -13.92 8.91 0.43
CA HIS A 190 -13.15 9.87 -0.36
C HIS A 190 -12.43 9.19 -1.54
N PHE A 191 -12.14 7.90 -1.41
CA PHE A 191 -11.57 7.07 -2.45
C PHE A 191 -12.57 6.02 -2.92
N ALA A 192 -12.30 5.40 -4.09
CA ALA A 192 -13.09 4.28 -4.56
C ALA A 192 -13.05 3.10 -3.53
N PRO A 193 -14.17 2.41 -3.37
CA PRO A 193 -15.42 2.44 -4.11
C PRO A 193 -16.39 3.55 -3.74
N GLY A 194 -16.09 4.43 -2.79
CA GLY A 194 -16.93 5.56 -2.43
C GLY A 194 -17.62 5.45 -1.08
N GLY A 195 -17.22 4.49 -0.26
CA GLY A 195 -17.69 4.32 1.13
C GLY A 195 -19.18 4.02 1.26
N CYS A 196 -19.64 4.08 2.50
CA CYS A 196 -21.05 4.05 2.84
C CYS A 196 -21.29 5.15 3.87
N GLU A 197 -22.18 6.07 3.59
CA GLU A 197 -22.54 7.14 4.52
C GLU A 197 -22.92 6.57 5.89
N GLY A 198 -22.19 6.99 6.93
CA GLY A 198 -22.52 6.70 8.33
C GLY A 198 -22.02 5.40 8.93
N GLU A 199 -21.38 4.50 8.19
CA GLU A 199 -20.93 3.21 8.72
C GLU A 199 -19.40 3.09 8.75
N THR A 200 -18.80 3.58 9.79
CA THR A 200 -17.35 3.69 9.97
C THR A 200 -16.67 2.37 10.36
N ALA A 201 -17.37 1.43 10.99
CA ALA A 201 -16.84 0.11 11.36
C ALA A 201 -16.47 -0.76 10.13
N ARG A 202 -16.98 -0.45 8.96
CA ARG A 202 -16.66 -1.19 7.72
C ARG A 202 -15.18 -1.11 7.33
N CYS A 203 -14.47 -0.05 7.70
CA CYS A 203 -13.03 0.03 7.44
C CYS A 203 -12.26 -1.09 8.15
N TYR A 204 -12.66 -1.45 9.37
CA TYR A 204 -12.01 -2.53 10.12
C TYR A 204 -12.28 -3.90 9.50
N LEU A 205 -13.50 -4.12 8.97
CA LEU A 205 -13.82 -5.35 8.25
C LEU A 205 -13.04 -5.46 6.93
N ALA A 206 -12.95 -4.35 6.18
CA ALA A 206 -12.15 -4.32 4.94
C ALA A 206 -10.67 -4.65 5.21
N ALA A 207 -10.10 -4.06 6.26
CA ALA A 207 -8.72 -4.36 6.68
C ALA A 207 -8.54 -5.82 7.10
N HIS A 208 -9.51 -6.39 7.80
CA HIS A 208 -9.50 -7.78 8.23
C HIS A 208 -9.34 -8.73 7.04
N TYR A 209 -10.16 -8.56 6.01
CA TYR A 209 -10.08 -9.42 4.83
C TYR A 209 -8.85 -9.11 3.96
N GLN A 210 -8.31 -7.89 3.97
CA GLN A 210 -7.02 -7.60 3.33
C GLN A 210 -5.87 -8.35 3.99
N ILE A 211 -5.84 -8.44 5.33
CA ILE A 211 -4.82 -9.21 6.07
C ILE A 211 -4.92 -10.71 5.72
N LEU A 212 -6.14 -11.26 5.71
CA LEU A 212 -6.37 -12.65 5.34
C LEU A 212 -6.00 -12.93 3.87
N ALA A 213 -6.32 -12.00 2.96
CA ALA A 213 -5.99 -12.12 1.54
C ALA A 213 -4.47 -12.05 1.31
N HIS A 214 -3.75 -11.16 2.02
CA HIS A 214 -2.30 -11.14 2.02
C HIS A 214 -1.73 -12.51 2.42
N ALA A 215 -2.19 -13.04 3.56
CA ALA A 215 -1.72 -14.33 4.06
C ALA A 215 -2.01 -15.48 3.07
N ALA A 216 -3.18 -15.47 2.42
CA ALA A 216 -3.55 -16.45 1.42
C ALA A 216 -2.64 -16.38 0.18
N ALA A 217 -2.32 -15.20 -0.31
CA ALA A 217 -1.39 -15.02 -1.42
C ALA A 217 0.02 -15.51 -1.08
N VAL A 218 0.53 -15.18 0.13
CA VAL A 218 1.84 -15.66 0.61
C VAL A 218 1.84 -17.19 0.74
N ASP A 219 0.76 -17.78 1.23
CA ASP A 219 0.62 -19.22 1.37
C ASP A 219 0.66 -19.93 0.00
N VAL A 220 -0.07 -19.39 -0.99
CA VAL A 220 -0.02 -19.89 -2.37
C VAL A 220 1.40 -19.84 -2.92
N TYR A 221 2.09 -18.69 -2.75
CA TYR A 221 3.46 -18.54 -3.21
C TYR A 221 4.39 -19.56 -2.58
N ARG A 222 4.37 -19.68 -1.25
CA ARG A 222 5.26 -20.56 -0.50
C ARG A 222 5.04 -22.03 -0.84
N ARG A 223 3.79 -22.46 -1.01
CA ARG A 223 3.48 -23.86 -1.32
C ARG A 223 3.75 -24.25 -2.76
N LYS A 224 3.46 -23.36 -3.72
CA LYS A 224 3.47 -23.72 -5.14
C LYS A 224 4.69 -23.21 -5.91
N PHE A 225 5.28 -22.09 -5.51
CA PHE A 225 6.25 -21.36 -6.34
C PHE A 225 7.60 -21.12 -5.68
N LYS A 226 7.65 -20.88 -4.37
CA LYS A 226 8.86 -20.45 -3.64
C LYS A 226 10.06 -21.34 -3.93
N ALA A 227 9.88 -22.66 -3.94
CA ALA A 227 10.97 -23.62 -4.13
C ALA A 227 11.65 -23.52 -5.52
N VAL A 228 10.87 -23.12 -6.54
CA VAL A 228 11.35 -23.03 -7.92
C VAL A 228 11.76 -21.61 -8.29
N GLN A 229 10.97 -20.63 -7.86
CA GLN A 229 11.15 -19.23 -8.24
C GLN A 229 12.12 -18.47 -7.34
N GLY A 230 12.25 -18.83 -6.07
CA GLY A 230 13.22 -18.28 -5.12
C GLY A 230 12.98 -16.81 -4.74
N GLY A 231 11.80 -16.26 -5.02
CA GLY A 231 11.46 -14.87 -4.71
C GLY A 231 10.98 -14.66 -3.26
N GLU A 232 10.63 -13.43 -2.95
CA GLU A 232 10.14 -12.97 -1.64
C GLU A 232 8.78 -12.28 -1.79
N VAL A 233 7.92 -12.39 -0.76
CA VAL A 233 6.59 -11.76 -0.76
C VAL A 233 6.44 -10.89 0.47
N GLY A 234 6.10 -9.62 0.27
CA GLY A 234 5.90 -8.63 1.31
C GLY A 234 4.58 -7.89 1.23
N LEU A 235 4.43 -6.94 2.13
CA LEU A 235 3.33 -6.00 2.23
C LEU A 235 3.89 -4.59 2.30
N VAL A 236 3.22 -3.62 1.66
CA VAL A 236 3.57 -2.20 1.78
C VAL A 236 2.50 -1.48 2.58
N VAL A 237 2.90 -0.91 3.70
CA VAL A 237 2.05 -0.08 4.56
C VAL A 237 2.46 1.39 4.46
N ASP A 238 1.50 2.28 4.58
CA ASP A 238 1.77 3.70 4.73
C ASP A 238 1.83 4.09 6.22
N CYS A 239 2.74 4.96 6.55
CA CYS A 239 2.91 5.44 7.92
C CYS A 239 3.42 6.87 7.95
N GLU A 240 2.67 7.74 8.64
CA GLU A 240 3.22 8.98 9.18
C GLU A 240 3.99 8.66 10.46
N TRP A 241 5.20 9.20 10.64
CA TRP A 241 5.84 9.11 11.93
C TRP A 241 5.08 9.95 12.96
N ALA A 242 4.79 9.36 14.11
CA ALA A 242 4.10 10.01 15.22
C ALA A 242 5.14 10.41 16.29
N GLU A 243 5.46 11.70 16.35
CA GLU A 243 6.35 12.24 17.38
C GLU A 243 5.50 12.77 18.54
N PRO A 244 5.77 12.41 19.79
CA PRO A 244 5.03 12.98 20.93
C PRO A 244 5.13 14.51 20.95
N PHE A 245 4.02 15.22 21.13
CA PHE A 245 4.01 16.67 21.18
C PHE A 245 4.77 17.24 22.37
N SER A 246 4.79 16.49 23.49
CA SER A 246 5.53 16.85 24.68
C SER A 246 6.07 15.61 25.41
N GLU A 247 6.89 15.84 26.46
CA GLU A 247 7.40 14.76 27.33
C GLU A 247 6.34 14.20 28.30
N LYS A 248 5.10 14.67 28.25
CA LYS A 248 4.02 14.10 29.06
C LYS A 248 3.74 12.67 28.65
N THR A 249 3.53 11.80 29.63
CA THR A 249 3.22 10.38 29.39
C THR A 249 1.98 10.20 28.50
N GLU A 250 0.98 11.05 28.63
CA GLU A 250 -0.25 11.01 27.82
C GLU A 250 0.00 11.26 26.33
N ASP A 251 0.94 12.16 26.00
CA ASP A 251 1.33 12.44 24.59
C ASP A 251 2.20 11.31 24.04
N GLN A 252 3.09 10.73 24.85
CA GLN A 252 3.91 9.58 24.44
C GLN A 252 3.02 8.38 24.11
N VAL A 253 2.08 8.03 25.02
CA VAL A 253 1.11 6.95 24.80
C VAL A 253 0.19 7.24 23.60
N ALA A 254 -0.16 8.51 23.37
CA ALA A 254 -0.96 8.89 22.20
C ALA A 254 -0.19 8.67 20.88
N ALA A 255 1.09 9.01 20.86
CA ALA A 255 1.96 8.78 19.70
C ALA A 255 2.14 7.27 19.40
N GLU A 256 2.41 6.45 20.43
CA GLU A 256 2.48 5.00 20.28
C GLU A 256 1.17 4.42 19.73
N ARG A 257 0.04 4.84 20.31
CA ARG A 257 -1.29 4.43 19.86
C ARG A 257 -1.55 4.86 18.41
N ARG A 258 -1.09 6.04 17.99
CA ARG A 258 -1.19 6.47 16.59
C ARG A 258 -0.45 5.50 15.66
N LEU A 259 0.71 5.02 16.03
CA LEU A 259 1.47 4.02 15.27
C LEU A 259 0.78 2.65 15.29
N ASP A 260 0.17 2.25 16.40
CA ASP A 260 -0.64 1.03 16.48
C ASP A 260 -1.79 1.05 15.45
N PHE A 261 -2.47 2.18 15.28
CA PHE A 261 -3.56 2.33 14.30
C PHE A 261 -3.11 2.49 12.84
N GLN A 262 -1.82 2.60 12.58
CA GLN A 262 -1.24 2.63 11.23
C GLN A 262 -0.45 1.36 10.94
N LEU A 263 0.71 1.19 11.58
CA LEU A 263 1.61 0.04 11.37
C LEU A 263 1.09 -1.20 12.09
N GLY A 264 0.80 -1.08 13.37
CA GLY A 264 0.36 -2.18 14.23
C GLY A 264 -0.88 -2.87 13.70
N TRP A 265 -1.84 -2.10 13.17
CA TRP A 265 -3.09 -2.62 12.61
C TRP A 265 -2.89 -3.75 11.60
N TYR A 266 -1.86 -3.64 10.75
CA TYR A 266 -1.55 -4.63 9.71
C TYR A 266 -0.39 -5.55 10.10
N LEU A 267 0.63 -5.02 10.78
CA LEU A 267 1.83 -5.80 11.04
C LEU A 267 1.69 -6.68 12.29
N ASP A 268 1.02 -6.23 13.35
CA ASP A 268 0.85 -7.05 14.56
C ASP A 268 0.12 -8.37 14.26
N PRO A 269 -0.99 -8.41 13.50
CA PRO A 269 -1.59 -9.69 13.10
C PRO A 269 -0.62 -10.61 12.37
N ILE A 270 0.20 -10.07 11.47
CA ILE A 270 1.13 -10.86 10.67
C ILE A 270 2.30 -11.39 11.52
N TYR A 271 2.81 -10.61 12.47
CA TYR A 271 3.94 -11.03 13.32
C TYR A 271 3.48 -11.78 14.57
N PHE A 272 2.42 -11.33 15.21
CA PHE A 272 1.99 -11.84 16.52
C PHE A 272 0.69 -12.63 16.47
N GLY A 273 -0.09 -12.52 15.42
CA GLY A 273 -1.32 -13.30 15.20
C GLY A 273 -2.59 -12.57 15.66
N ASP A 274 -2.52 -11.37 16.20
CA ASP A 274 -3.70 -10.57 16.58
C ASP A 274 -3.41 -9.07 16.48
N TYR A 275 -4.47 -8.27 16.53
CA TYR A 275 -4.43 -6.82 16.49
C TYR A 275 -3.76 -6.23 17.75
N PRO A 276 -3.22 -4.98 17.66
CA PRO A 276 -2.74 -4.26 18.83
C PRO A 276 -3.78 -4.19 19.95
N GLU A 277 -3.34 -4.37 21.19
CA GLU A 277 -4.22 -4.29 22.37
C GLU A 277 -4.90 -2.92 22.49
N SER A 278 -4.21 -1.84 22.14
CA SER A 278 -4.76 -0.49 22.11
C SER A 278 -5.98 -0.36 21.18
N MET A 279 -5.98 -1.08 20.04
CA MET A 279 -7.11 -1.14 19.13
C MET A 279 -8.26 -1.96 19.71
N ARG A 280 -7.98 -3.14 20.31
CA ARG A 280 -9.00 -3.98 20.97
C ARG A 280 -9.75 -3.22 22.03
N GLN A 281 -9.04 -2.54 22.91
CA GLN A 281 -9.63 -1.79 24.03
C GLN A 281 -10.51 -0.63 23.56
N ARG A 282 -10.18 0.01 22.43
CA ARG A 282 -10.88 1.20 21.96
C ARG A 282 -12.04 0.92 21.03
N LEU A 283 -11.93 -0.13 20.24
CA LEU A 283 -12.91 -0.47 19.21
C LEU A 283 -13.90 -1.52 19.67
N GLY A 284 -13.54 -2.37 20.66
CA GLY A 284 -14.42 -3.42 21.14
C GLY A 284 -14.93 -4.28 19.97
N ASP A 285 -16.26 -4.35 19.85
CA ASP A 285 -16.95 -5.16 18.84
C ASP A 285 -16.83 -4.61 17.41
N ASP A 286 -16.44 -3.35 17.23
CA ASP A 286 -16.19 -2.77 15.89
C ASP A 286 -14.93 -3.36 15.23
N LEU A 287 -14.00 -3.92 16.02
CA LEU A 287 -12.81 -4.58 15.49
C LEU A 287 -13.08 -6.08 15.34
N PRO A 288 -13.05 -6.62 14.10
CA PRO A 288 -13.24 -8.05 13.87
C PRO A 288 -12.27 -8.91 14.67
N THR A 289 -12.66 -10.15 14.96
CA THR A 289 -11.82 -11.09 15.70
C THR A 289 -11.33 -12.18 14.76
N PHE A 290 -10.03 -12.45 14.77
CA PHE A 290 -9.46 -13.63 14.12
C PHE A 290 -9.79 -14.88 14.93
N SER A 291 -10.27 -15.95 14.25
CA SER A 291 -10.33 -17.26 14.87
C SER A 291 -8.91 -17.76 15.19
N GLU A 292 -8.77 -18.73 16.11
CA GLU A 292 -7.45 -19.32 16.41
C GLU A 292 -6.78 -19.91 15.16
N LYS A 293 -7.58 -20.46 14.23
CA LYS A 293 -7.09 -20.92 12.94
C LYS A 293 -6.56 -19.77 12.07
N ASP A 294 -7.25 -18.63 12.07
CA ASP A 294 -6.79 -17.47 11.31
C ASP A 294 -5.52 -16.89 11.92
N LYS A 295 -5.43 -16.80 13.25
CA LYS A 295 -4.22 -16.32 13.95
C LYS A 295 -2.99 -17.17 13.61
N GLU A 296 -3.16 -18.49 13.59
CA GLU A 296 -2.11 -19.42 13.17
C GLU A 296 -1.77 -19.25 11.68
N PHE A 297 -2.79 -19.07 10.84
CA PHE A 297 -2.64 -18.95 9.41
C PHE A 297 -1.92 -17.67 8.98
N ILE A 298 -2.25 -16.51 9.59
CA ILE A 298 -1.66 -15.21 9.23
C ILE A 298 -0.24 -15.04 9.77
N ARG A 299 0.10 -15.72 10.88
CA ARG A 299 1.39 -15.53 11.54
C ARG A 299 2.57 -15.85 10.63
N ASN A 300 3.56 -14.94 10.60
CA ASN A 300 4.79 -15.05 9.80
C ASN A 300 4.57 -15.18 8.27
N LYS A 301 3.43 -14.72 7.76
CA LYS A 301 3.14 -14.70 6.33
C LYS A 301 3.73 -13.45 5.66
N ILE A 302 5.02 -13.21 5.84
CA ILE A 302 5.73 -12.08 5.23
C ILE A 302 7.22 -12.40 5.13
N ASP A 303 7.88 -11.94 4.06
CA ASP A 303 9.32 -12.05 3.88
C ASP A 303 10.01 -10.67 4.06
N PHE A 304 9.31 -9.56 3.75
CA PHE A 304 9.77 -8.20 3.95
C PHE A 304 8.59 -7.23 4.15
N VAL A 305 8.87 -6.09 4.76
CA VAL A 305 7.92 -4.97 4.89
C VAL A 305 8.41 -3.80 4.05
N GLY A 306 7.52 -3.22 3.25
CA GLY A 306 7.73 -1.93 2.62
C GLY A 306 6.99 -0.84 3.40
N ILE A 307 7.59 0.35 3.50
CA ILE A 307 6.98 1.50 4.17
C ILE A 307 6.91 2.67 3.18
N ASN A 308 5.70 3.15 2.93
CA ASN A 308 5.48 4.42 2.27
C ASN A 308 5.44 5.51 3.35
N HIS A 309 6.42 6.40 3.33
CA HIS A 309 6.53 7.47 4.31
C HIS A 309 6.61 8.83 3.62
N TYR A 310 5.71 9.72 3.98
CA TYR A 310 5.60 11.04 3.35
C TYR A 310 5.86 12.18 4.31
N THR A 311 5.52 12.00 5.59
CA THR A 311 5.56 13.08 6.58
C THR A 311 5.63 12.55 8.00
N SER A 312 6.01 13.43 8.92
CA SER A 312 5.96 13.22 10.36
C SER A 312 5.03 14.26 10.98
N ARG A 313 4.34 13.89 12.05
CA ARG A 313 3.44 14.79 12.78
C ARG A 313 3.70 14.73 14.27
N PHE A 314 3.53 15.86 14.93
CA PHE A 314 3.41 15.87 16.39
C PHE A 314 2.03 15.38 16.78
N ILE A 315 2.00 14.50 17.78
CA ILE A 315 0.79 13.87 18.30
C ILE A 315 0.62 14.25 19.77
N ALA A 316 -0.48 14.92 20.08
CA ALA A 316 -0.93 15.17 21.44
C ALA A 316 -2.09 14.27 21.81
N HIS A 317 -2.22 13.96 23.10
CA HIS A 317 -3.43 13.34 23.60
C HIS A 317 -4.60 14.32 23.58
N HIS A 318 -5.73 13.91 23.02
CA HIS A 318 -6.98 14.66 23.05
C HIS A 318 -8.14 13.71 23.35
N GLN A 319 -8.86 13.96 24.44
CA GLN A 319 -9.89 13.03 24.94
C GLN A 319 -11.07 12.90 23.97
N ASP A 320 -11.48 13.97 23.30
CA ASP A 320 -12.63 14.00 22.38
C ASP A 320 -12.31 14.91 21.18
N PRO A 321 -11.45 14.47 20.24
CA PRO A 321 -11.08 15.27 19.08
C PRO A 321 -12.28 15.39 18.13
N GLU A 322 -12.48 16.62 17.59
CA GLU A 322 -13.43 16.87 16.51
C GLU A 322 -12.86 16.33 15.20
N ASP A 323 -13.03 15.04 14.93
CA ASP A 323 -12.50 14.39 13.73
C ASP A 323 -13.43 13.23 13.30
N ILE A 324 -13.18 12.63 12.15
CA ILE A 324 -13.87 11.41 11.72
C ILE A 324 -13.63 10.28 12.72
N TYR A 325 -14.53 9.32 12.74
CA TYR A 325 -14.51 8.21 13.73
C TYR A 325 -13.15 7.52 13.82
N PHE A 326 -12.51 7.22 12.70
CA PHE A 326 -11.19 6.56 12.67
C PHE A 326 -10.13 7.33 13.46
N TYR A 327 -10.09 8.66 13.37
CA TYR A 327 -9.14 9.48 14.15
C TYR A 327 -9.66 9.77 15.55
N ARG A 328 -10.95 9.99 15.71
CA ARG A 328 -11.58 10.28 17.00
C ARG A 328 -11.39 9.15 18.02
N VAL A 329 -11.56 7.88 17.60
CA VAL A 329 -11.40 6.71 18.48
C VAL A 329 -9.96 6.57 19.00
N GLN A 330 -8.99 7.10 18.29
CA GLN A 330 -7.59 7.10 18.70
C GLN A 330 -7.32 8.07 19.84
N GLN A 331 -8.20 9.06 20.08
CA GLN A 331 -8.02 10.13 21.05
C GLN A 331 -6.67 10.85 20.89
N VAL A 332 -6.39 11.27 19.67
CA VAL A 332 -5.20 12.01 19.30
C VAL A 332 -5.55 13.29 18.57
N GLU A 333 -4.76 14.33 18.81
CA GLU A 333 -4.73 15.53 18.00
C GLU A 333 -3.46 15.50 17.14
N ARG A 334 -3.62 15.69 15.83
CA ARG A 334 -2.52 15.79 14.88
C ARG A 334 -2.13 17.25 14.72
N ILE A 335 -0.96 17.60 15.19
CA ILE A 335 -0.46 18.98 15.17
C ILE A 335 0.48 19.17 13.99
N ASP A 336 0.09 20.04 13.06
CA ASP A 336 0.93 20.40 11.92
C ASP A 336 2.03 21.38 12.36
N CYS A 337 3.24 21.19 11.82
CA CYS A 337 4.41 22.00 12.15
C CYS A 337 4.30 23.50 11.76
N PHE A 338 3.20 23.92 11.17
CA PHE A 338 3.00 25.32 10.72
C PHE A 338 2.75 26.33 11.85
N LEU A 339 2.47 25.89 13.06
CA LEU A 339 2.19 26.78 14.18
C LEU A 339 3.44 27.00 15.06
N GLY A 340 4.50 27.63 14.46
CA GLY A 340 5.49 28.39 15.22
C GLY A 340 6.33 27.65 16.29
N VAL A 341 6.44 26.34 16.28
CA VAL A 341 7.27 25.58 17.23
C VAL A 341 8.72 25.63 16.79
N LYS A 342 9.57 26.31 17.56
CA LYS A 342 10.99 26.59 17.26
C LYS A 342 11.94 25.38 17.17
N HIS A 343 11.46 24.14 17.19
CA HIS A 343 12.30 22.94 17.25
C HIS A 343 11.85 21.79 16.34
N CYS A 344 11.40 22.10 15.12
CA CYS A 344 11.26 21.05 14.09
C CYS A 344 12.64 20.64 13.56
N LYS A 345 13.31 19.68 14.19
CA LYS A 345 14.62 19.19 13.72
C LYS A 345 14.53 18.22 12.52
N PHE A 346 13.35 17.74 12.17
CA PHE A 346 13.14 16.79 11.06
C PHE A 346 11.80 16.95 10.35
N VAL A 347 11.45 18.16 9.96
CA VAL A 347 10.38 18.34 9.00
C VAL A 347 11.04 18.77 7.71
N GLY A 348 10.91 17.94 6.68
CA GLY A 348 11.29 18.29 5.32
C GLY A 348 10.65 19.63 4.92
N PRO A 349 11.17 20.34 3.93
CA PRO A 349 10.75 21.70 3.64
C PRO A 349 9.24 21.78 3.40
N CYS A 350 8.55 22.48 4.28
CA CYS A 350 7.16 22.86 4.12
C CYS A 350 7.08 23.87 2.96
N GLY A 351 6.84 23.37 1.79
CA GLY A 351 6.55 24.16 0.60
C GLY A 351 5.62 23.35 -0.28
N ASN A 352 4.67 24.03 -0.94
CA ASN A 352 3.69 23.50 -1.88
C ASN A 352 4.33 22.84 -3.12
N THR A 353 5.24 21.93 -2.92
CA THR A 353 5.80 21.06 -3.93
C THR A 353 5.54 19.63 -3.49
N SER A 354 4.68 18.95 -4.21
CA SER A 354 4.46 17.52 -4.09
C SER A 354 5.76 16.79 -4.41
N ILE A 355 6.71 16.76 -3.48
CA ILE A 355 7.84 15.85 -3.56
C ILE A 355 7.30 14.52 -3.09
N ILE A 356 6.94 13.66 -4.03
CA ILE A 356 6.64 12.25 -3.77
C ILE A 356 7.98 11.59 -3.47
N ALA A 357 8.45 11.70 -2.24
CA ALA A 357 9.56 10.90 -1.74
C ALA A 357 8.98 9.58 -1.24
N VAL A 358 8.84 8.62 -2.14
CA VAL A 358 8.52 7.25 -1.74
C VAL A 358 9.82 6.61 -1.27
N TRP A 359 9.99 6.51 0.05
CA TRP A 359 11.07 5.73 0.66
C TRP A 359 10.56 4.31 0.85
N LEU A 360 10.90 3.41 -0.06
CA LEU A 360 10.69 1.98 0.16
C LEU A 360 11.86 1.46 1.02
N VAL A 361 11.65 1.36 2.33
CA VAL A 361 12.61 0.71 3.23
C VAL A 361 12.23 -0.75 3.33
N LEU A 362 13.04 -1.64 2.75
CA LEU A 362 12.88 -3.08 2.88
C LEU A 362 13.54 -3.55 4.18
N LEU A 363 12.74 -3.81 5.20
CA LEU A 363 13.20 -4.40 6.45
C LEU A 363 13.17 -5.94 6.34
N ARG A 364 14.34 -6.56 6.26
CA ARG A 364 14.51 -8.02 6.11
C ARG A 364 14.60 -8.81 7.43
N SER A 365 14.45 -8.16 8.58
CA SER A 365 14.63 -8.83 9.87
C SER A 365 13.49 -8.55 10.83
N PRO A 366 12.94 -9.57 11.53
CA PRO A 366 11.97 -9.36 12.61
C PRO A 366 12.55 -8.66 13.84
N LEU A 367 13.87 -8.44 13.89
CA LEU A 367 14.56 -7.83 15.03
C LEU A 367 14.38 -6.31 15.16
N CYS A 368 13.78 -5.63 14.16
CA CYS A 368 13.50 -4.20 14.23
C CYS A 368 12.12 -3.84 14.79
N TYR A 369 11.26 -4.83 15.03
CA TYR A 369 9.94 -4.65 15.62
C TYR A 369 9.92 -5.19 17.06
N SER A 370 10.83 -4.70 17.90
CA SER A 370 10.76 -4.91 19.34
C SER A 370 10.02 -3.73 19.97
N LYS A 371 8.87 -4.02 20.57
CA LYS A 371 8.20 -3.07 21.48
C LYS A 371 9.10 -2.70 22.63
#